data_b52b9891a2b6a4e7f949698a3480a814
#
_entry.id   b52b9891a2b6a4e7f949698a3480a814
#
_cell.length_a   1.000
_cell.length_b   1.000
_cell.length_c   1.000
_cell.angle_alpha   90.00
_cell.angle_beta   90.00
_cell.angle_gamma   90.00
#
_symmetry.space_group_name_H-M   'P 1'
#
loop_
_entity.id
_entity.type
_entity.pdbx_description
1 polymer ?
#
loop_
_entity_poly.entity_id
_entity_poly.type
_entity_poly.pdbx_seq_one_letter_code
_entity_poly.pdbx_strand_id
1 'polypeptide(L)'
;MKYLVLGDIHNEYKLFMDAVLFAKENDLTIISVGDLVDYGPHAKSTIHLARTIATTMNAKFIEGNHDNKIYRYLKGNDVVIAKSMTNTVNDLESDNIVKDNFNFLYENMKSWMNVGDTYITHAAFTSTFWEGDTDSKQAKRAYLYGEIDKDKPTVEYNGQNYPARTYEWADAVPSGKTVIVGHDRTPLSEIPAFEDEHNKVTIHDSKSGGKVIWIDTGAGKGGHVTGATLSESGEFLSTVEFK
;
A
#
# COMPACT_ATOMS: atom_id res chain seq x y z
N MET A 1 -19.91 4.47 -10.49
CA MET A 1 -18.84 3.44 -10.57
C MET A 1 -18.38 3.17 -9.14
N LYS A 2 -18.39 1.90 -8.72
CA LYS A 2 -17.94 1.49 -7.38
C LYS A 2 -16.44 1.14 -7.41
N TYR A 3 -15.80 1.03 -6.27
CA TYR A 3 -14.37 0.79 -6.20
C TYR A 3 -14.01 -0.39 -5.30
N LEU A 4 -12.90 -1.04 -5.63
CA LEU A 4 -12.21 -2.02 -4.80
C LEU A 4 -10.81 -1.48 -4.51
N VAL A 5 -10.58 -1.06 -3.27
CA VAL A 5 -9.25 -0.62 -2.80
C VAL A 5 -8.52 -1.85 -2.29
N LEU A 6 -7.42 -2.25 -2.95
CA LEU A 6 -6.62 -3.42 -2.60
C LEU A 6 -5.45 -3.03 -1.70
N GLY A 7 -5.23 -3.79 -0.64
CA GLY A 7 -4.04 -3.74 0.20
C GLY A 7 -2.78 -4.20 -0.54
N ASP A 8 -1.69 -4.32 0.21
CA ASP A 8 -0.40 -4.78 -0.28
C ASP A 8 -0.53 -6.12 -1.02
N ILE A 9 0.17 -6.27 -2.15
CA ILE A 9 0.03 -7.43 -3.05
C ILE A 9 1.27 -8.32 -2.99
N HIS A 10 2.46 -7.72 -2.93
CA HIS A 10 3.73 -8.40 -2.72
C HIS A 10 3.93 -9.65 -3.58
N ASN A 11 3.78 -9.51 -4.92
CA ASN A 11 3.97 -10.61 -5.88
C ASN A 11 3.07 -11.84 -5.68
N GLU A 12 2.00 -11.74 -4.88
CA GLU A 12 1.00 -12.80 -4.72
C GLU A 12 0.02 -12.79 -5.91
N TYR A 13 0.54 -13.20 -7.07
CA TYR A 13 -0.16 -13.16 -8.35
C TYR A 13 -1.54 -13.82 -8.31
N LYS A 14 -1.66 -14.99 -7.65
CA LYS A 14 -2.93 -15.74 -7.60
C LYS A 14 -4.00 -14.94 -6.84
N LEU A 15 -3.66 -14.44 -5.66
CA LEU A 15 -4.57 -13.64 -4.84
C LEU A 15 -4.95 -12.34 -5.55
N PHE A 16 -3.99 -11.71 -6.24
CA PHE A 16 -4.25 -10.53 -7.05
C PHE A 16 -5.16 -10.81 -8.23
N MET A 17 -4.98 -11.95 -8.91
CA MET A 17 -5.87 -12.38 -10.00
C MET A 17 -7.28 -12.62 -9.50
N ASP A 18 -7.45 -13.28 -8.35
CA ASP A 18 -8.77 -13.51 -7.74
C ASP A 18 -9.46 -12.17 -7.41
N ALA A 19 -8.71 -11.18 -6.90
CA ALA A 19 -9.22 -9.83 -6.68
C ALA A 19 -9.63 -9.12 -7.98
N VAL A 20 -8.86 -9.29 -9.05
CA VAL A 20 -9.19 -8.74 -10.39
C VAL A 20 -10.45 -9.36 -10.96
N LEU A 21 -10.62 -10.68 -10.83
CA LEU A 21 -11.83 -11.38 -11.27
C LEU A 21 -13.05 -10.92 -10.47
N PHE A 22 -12.92 -10.83 -9.14
CA PHE A 22 -13.97 -10.29 -8.28
C PHE A 22 -14.37 -8.87 -8.69
N ALA A 23 -13.39 -8.00 -8.94
CA ALA A 23 -13.67 -6.63 -9.37
C ALA A 23 -14.41 -6.58 -10.71
N LYS A 24 -14.02 -7.44 -11.67
CA LYS A 24 -14.67 -7.53 -12.98
C LYS A 24 -16.11 -8.03 -12.87
N GLU A 25 -16.36 -9.07 -12.07
CA GLU A 25 -17.69 -9.64 -11.85
C GLU A 25 -18.66 -8.67 -11.17
N ASN A 26 -18.14 -7.76 -10.35
CA ASN A 26 -18.92 -6.79 -9.57
C ASN A 26 -18.90 -5.37 -10.13
N ASP A 27 -18.33 -5.17 -11.33
CA ASP A 27 -18.17 -3.85 -12.00
C ASP A 27 -17.49 -2.80 -11.09
N LEU A 28 -16.35 -3.19 -10.49
CA LEU A 28 -15.57 -2.35 -9.58
C LEU A 28 -14.31 -1.83 -10.27
N THR A 29 -13.97 -0.58 -10.04
CA THR A 29 -12.67 -0.02 -10.41
C THR A 29 -11.65 -0.31 -9.32
N ILE A 30 -10.51 -0.90 -9.67
CA ILE A 30 -9.44 -1.22 -8.73
C ILE A 30 -8.58 0.00 -8.42
N ILE A 31 -8.28 0.18 -7.12
CA ILE A 31 -7.26 1.11 -6.62
C ILE A 31 -6.35 0.29 -5.70
N SER A 32 -5.05 0.15 -6.02
CA SER A 32 -4.08 -0.50 -5.13
C SER A 32 -3.42 0.54 -4.23
N VAL A 33 -3.26 0.24 -2.95
CA VAL A 33 -2.54 1.11 -2.00
C VAL A 33 -1.01 1.07 -2.15
N GLY A 34 -0.48 0.27 -3.08
CA GLY A 34 0.96 0.11 -3.31
C GLY A 34 1.50 -1.22 -2.86
N ASP A 35 2.83 -1.32 -2.77
CA ASP A 35 3.57 -2.54 -2.49
C ASP A 35 3.13 -3.71 -3.38
N LEU A 36 3.17 -3.44 -4.69
CA LEU A 36 2.85 -4.41 -5.73
C LEU A 36 3.88 -5.55 -5.77
N VAL A 37 5.15 -5.23 -5.53
CA VAL A 37 6.29 -6.12 -5.72
C VAL A 37 6.95 -6.57 -4.41
N ASP A 38 7.94 -7.46 -4.55
CA ASP A 38 8.73 -8.08 -3.49
C ASP A 38 8.02 -9.20 -2.71
N TYR A 39 8.76 -9.90 -1.85
CA TYR A 39 8.39 -11.06 -1.03
C TYR A 39 7.93 -12.29 -1.82
N GLY A 40 6.77 -12.26 -2.43
CA GLY A 40 6.22 -13.39 -3.17
C GLY A 40 7.01 -13.79 -4.43
N PRO A 41 6.75 -14.95 -5.00
CA PRO A 41 7.59 -15.53 -6.05
C PRO A 41 7.23 -15.09 -7.48
N HIS A 42 6.13 -14.38 -7.71
CA HIS A 42 5.56 -14.20 -9.04
C HIS A 42 5.63 -12.75 -9.57
N ALA A 43 6.79 -12.08 -9.44
CA ALA A 43 6.97 -10.67 -9.80
C ALA A 43 6.58 -10.39 -11.25
N LYS A 44 7.09 -11.16 -12.20
CA LYS A 44 6.78 -11.04 -13.63
C LYS A 44 5.27 -11.08 -13.90
N SER A 45 4.58 -12.08 -13.39
CA SER A 45 3.14 -12.25 -13.63
C SER A 45 2.32 -11.14 -12.98
N THR A 46 2.68 -10.71 -11.77
CA THR A 46 2.05 -9.62 -11.05
C THR A 46 2.18 -8.29 -11.78
N ILE A 47 3.40 -7.96 -12.26
CA ILE A 47 3.66 -6.75 -13.03
C ILE A 47 2.89 -6.74 -14.35
N HIS A 48 2.85 -7.87 -15.08
CA HIS A 48 2.07 -7.98 -16.31
C HIS A 48 0.57 -7.82 -16.07
N LEU A 49 0.02 -8.43 -15.03
CA LEU A 49 -1.38 -8.28 -14.66
C LEU A 49 -1.71 -6.84 -14.29
N ALA A 50 -0.89 -6.21 -13.43
CA ALA A 50 -1.06 -4.81 -13.05
C ALA A 50 -1.04 -3.87 -14.27
N ARG A 51 -0.08 -4.07 -15.19
CA ARG A 51 0.01 -3.32 -16.44
C ARG A 51 -1.24 -3.50 -17.31
N THR A 52 -1.75 -4.72 -17.40
CA THR A 52 -2.95 -5.05 -18.17
C THR A 52 -4.17 -4.33 -17.62
N ILE A 53 -4.45 -4.46 -16.32
CA ILE A 53 -5.63 -3.82 -15.72
C ILE A 53 -5.52 -2.29 -15.66
N ALA A 54 -4.32 -1.73 -15.54
CA ALA A 54 -4.11 -0.30 -15.64
C ALA A 54 -4.62 0.26 -16.98
N THR A 55 -4.41 -0.49 -18.08
CA THR A 55 -4.78 -0.08 -19.44
C THR A 55 -6.18 -0.49 -19.87
N THR A 56 -6.66 -1.65 -19.42
CA THR A 56 -7.93 -2.23 -19.88
C THR A 56 -9.10 -2.01 -18.94
N MET A 57 -8.83 -1.83 -17.64
CA MET A 57 -9.83 -1.65 -16.58
C MET A 57 -9.72 -0.29 -15.86
N ASN A 58 -8.85 0.59 -16.34
CA ASN A 58 -8.59 1.90 -15.71
C ASN A 58 -8.18 1.80 -14.23
N ALA A 59 -7.55 0.69 -13.82
CA ALA A 59 -7.07 0.51 -12.46
C ALA A 59 -6.03 1.59 -12.09
N LYS A 60 -6.04 2.02 -10.84
CA LYS A 60 -5.12 3.04 -10.30
C LYS A 60 -4.20 2.40 -9.26
N PHE A 61 -2.99 2.92 -9.20
CA PHE A 61 -1.98 2.44 -8.28
C PHE A 61 -1.41 3.61 -7.47
N ILE A 62 -1.32 3.41 -6.16
CA ILE A 62 -0.60 4.28 -5.24
C ILE A 62 0.84 3.74 -5.15
N GLU A 63 1.79 4.61 -4.93
CA GLU A 63 3.19 4.29 -4.76
C GLU A 63 3.44 3.67 -3.38
N GLY A 64 3.92 2.41 -3.34
CA GLY A 64 4.39 1.75 -2.12
C GLY A 64 5.90 1.94 -1.91
N ASN A 65 6.38 1.70 -0.69
CA ASN A 65 7.81 1.85 -0.39
C ASN A 65 8.67 0.78 -1.09
N HIS A 66 8.15 -0.41 -1.31
CA HIS A 66 8.81 -1.46 -2.09
C HIS A 66 8.87 -1.08 -3.57
N ASP A 67 7.79 -0.58 -4.15
CA ASP A 67 7.75 -0.10 -5.54
C ASP A 67 8.76 1.04 -5.74
N ASN A 68 8.82 2.01 -4.82
CA ASN A 68 9.79 3.12 -4.84
C ASN A 68 11.23 2.61 -4.78
N LYS A 69 11.50 1.64 -3.93
CA LYS A 69 12.83 1.07 -3.74
C LYS A 69 13.32 0.37 -5.01
N ILE A 70 12.48 -0.45 -5.65
CA ILE A 70 12.77 -1.12 -6.92
C ILE A 70 12.99 -0.09 -8.04
N TYR A 71 12.14 0.91 -8.16
CA TYR A 71 12.30 1.95 -9.19
C TYR A 71 13.62 2.71 -9.04
N ARG A 72 13.99 3.10 -7.81
CA ARG A 72 15.28 3.74 -7.53
C ARG A 72 16.46 2.85 -7.91
N TYR A 73 16.37 1.54 -7.63
CA TYR A 73 17.38 0.57 -8.06
C TYR A 73 17.52 0.56 -9.59
N LEU A 74 16.41 0.48 -10.34
CA LEU A 74 16.41 0.49 -11.80
C LEU A 74 16.98 1.79 -12.41
N LYS A 75 16.90 2.91 -11.68
CA LYS A 75 17.51 4.19 -12.08
C LYS A 75 18.99 4.31 -11.68
N GLY A 76 19.60 3.24 -11.14
CA GLY A 76 21.03 3.21 -10.79
C GLY A 76 21.36 3.91 -9.46
N ASN A 77 20.39 4.14 -8.60
CA ASN A 77 20.68 4.65 -7.26
C ASN A 77 21.29 3.55 -6.39
N ASP A 78 22.09 3.95 -5.41
CA ASP A 78 22.63 3.04 -4.40
C ASP A 78 21.50 2.57 -3.49
N VAL A 79 21.06 1.32 -3.69
CA VAL A 79 19.95 0.68 -2.97
C VAL A 79 20.39 -0.67 -2.46
N VAL A 80 20.26 -0.89 -1.15
CA VAL A 80 20.51 -2.20 -0.55
C VAL A 80 19.42 -3.17 -0.98
N ILE A 81 19.78 -4.22 -1.74
CA ILE A 81 18.88 -5.28 -2.16
C ILE A 81 18.68 -6.27 -1.02
N ALA A 82 17.50 -6.26 -0.42
CA ALA A 82 17.12 -7.22 0.60
C ALA A 82 16.73 -8.58 -0.04
N LYS A 83 16.75 -9.65 0.76
CA LYS A 83 16.36 -11.00 0.29
C LYS A 83 14.94 -11.02 -0.31
N SER A 84 14.02 -10.26 0.26
CA SER A 84 12.63 -10.12 -0.25
C SER A 84 12.54 -9.56 -1.66
N MET A 85 13.53 -8.79 -2.10
CA MET A 85 13.58 -8.15 -3.43
C MET A 85 14.15 -9.06 -4.52
N THR A 86 14.79 -10.17 -4.17
CA THR A 86 15.62 -10.97 -5.11
C THR A 86 14.82 -11.43 -6.33
N ASN A 87 13.61 -11.97 -6.14
CA ASN A 87 12.78 -12.44 -7.25
C ASN A 87 12.40 -11.30 -8.19
N THR A 88 11.99 -10.15 -7.62
CA THR A 88 11.63 -8.96 -8.39
C THR A 88 12.81 -8.46 -9.23
N VAL A 89 13.98 -8.31 -8.62
CA VAL A 89 15.19 -7.84 -9.30
C VAL A 89 15.59 -8.79 -10.43
N ASN A 90 15.63 -10.10 -10.17
CA ASN A 90 15.96 -11.09 -11.18
C ASN A 90 15.02 -11.06 -12.40
N ASP A 91 13.71 -10.96 -12.17
CA ASP A 91 12.72 -10.89 -13.24
C ASP A 91 12.87 -9.59 -14.06
N LEU A 92 13.15 -8.45 -13.41
CA LEU A 92 13.35 -7.15 -14.07
C LEU A 92 14.68 -7.05 -14.83
N GLU A 93 15.74 -7.74 -14.38
CA GLU A 93 17.03 -7.76 -15.06
C GLU A 93 17.06 -8.74 -16.25
N SER A 94 16.30 -9.83 -16.14
CA SER A 94 16.26 -10.87 -17.18
C SER A 94 15.27 -10.60 -18.31
N ASP A 95 14.28 -9.70 -18.09
CA ASP A 95 13.21 -9.44 -19.06
C ASP A 95 12.90 -7.95 -19.20
N ASN A 96 13.33 -7.36 -20.32
CA ASN A 96 13.09 -5.94 -20.59
C ASN A 96 11.61 -5.58 -20.70
N ILE A 97 10.73 -6.50 -21.11
CA ILE A 97 9.28 -6.23 -21.19
C ILE A 97 8.71 -6.08 -19.79
N VAL A 98 9.14 -6.91 -18.83
CA VAL A 98 8.75 -6.78 -17.42
C VAL A 98 9.24 -5.46 -16.84
N LYS A 99 10.51 -5.11 -17.12
CA LYS A 99 11.10 -3.84 -16.69
C LYS A 99 10.36 -2.63 -17.24
N ASP A 100 10.01 -2.63 -18.53
CA ASP A 100 9.26 -1.54 -19.16
C ASP A 100 7.85 -1.41 -18.61
N ASN A 101 7.18 -2.55 -18.34
CA ASN A 101 5.87 -2.56 -17.70
C ASN A 101 5.92 -2.00 -16.28
N PHE A 102 6.94 -2.36 -15.49
CA PHE A 102 7.13 -1.83 -14.14
C PHE A 102 7.40 -0.32 -14.17
N ASN A 103 8.33 0.14 -15.03
CA ASN A 103 8.60 1.56 -15.19
C ASN A 103 7.33 2.34 -15.55
N PHE A 104 6.55 1.84 -16.51
CA PHE A 104 5.27 2.46 -16.87
C PHE A 104 4.31 2.54 -15.68
N LEU A 105 4.15 1.45 -14.93
CA LEU A 105 3.29 1.44 -13.74
C LEU A 105 3.75 2.50 -12.75
N TYR A 106 5.02 2.45 -12.37
CA TYR A 106 5.57 3.35 -11.35
C TYR A 106 5.48 4.83 -11.75
N GLU A 107 5.80 5.18 -12.99
CA GLU A 107 5.72 6.56 -13.49
C GLU A 107 4.28 7.12 -13.54
N ASN A 108 3.27 6.25 -13.45
CA ASN A 108 1.85 6.61 -13.37
C ASN A 108 1.25 6.42 -11.97
N MET A 109 2.01 5.93 -10.99
CA MET A 109 1.58 5.87 -9.61
C MET A 109 1.45 7.26 -8.99
N LYS A 110 0.60 7.37 -7.98
CA LYS A 110 0.40 8.59 -7.19
C LYS A 110 0.78 8.34 -5.75
N SER A 111 1.20 9.37 -5.04
CA SER A 111 1.48 9.25 -3.60
C SER A 111 0.19 9.08 -2.79
N TRP A 112 -0.90 9.68 -3.25
CA TRP A 112 -2.23 9.53 -2.69
C TRP A 112 -3.32 9.92 -3.70
N MET A 113 -4.56 9.53 -3.42
CA MET A 113 -5.76 9.97 -4.14
C MET A 113 -6.99 9.94 -3.24
N ASN A 114 -8.11 10.46 -3.72
CA ASN A 114 -9.39 10.34 -3.01
C ASN A 114 -10.52 9.94 -3.95
N VAL A 115 -11.54 9.32 -3.37
CA VAL A 115 -12.85 9.06 -3.97
C VAL A 115 -13.87 9.65 -3.00
N GLY A 116 -14.49 10.75 -3.39
CA GLY A 116 -15.34 11.51 -2.45
C GLY A 116 -14.57 11.91 -1.20
N ASP A 117 -15.10 11.54 -0.05
CA ASP A 117 -14.52 11.81 1.26
C ASP A 117 -13.61 10.68 1.79
N THR A 118 -13.32 9.66 0.97
CA THR A 118 -12.36 8.61 1.30
C THR A 118 -11.02 8.88 0.62
N TYR A 119 -9.97 9.00 1.41
CA TYR A 119 -8.59 9.27 1.03
C TYR A 119 -7.78 7.98 1.08
N ILE A 120 -6.91 7.76 0.12
CA ILE A 120 -6.17 6.52 -0.06
C ILE A 120 -4.69 6.87 -0.24
N THR A 121 -3.83 6.28 0.57
CA THR A 121 -2.37 6.36 0.45
C THR A 121 -1.75 5.04 0.84
N HIS A 122 -0.41 4.87 0.69
CA HIS A 122 0.21 3.61 1.06
C HIS A 122 0.34 3.44 2.57
N ALA A 123 1.03 4.35 3.29
CA ALA A 123 1.33 4.12 4.70
C ALA A 123 0.62 5.07 5.66
N ALA A 124 0.72 6.38 5.46
CA ALA A 124 0.10 7.36 6.33
C ALA A 124 -0.03 8.72 5.65
N PHE A 125 -0.85 9.59 6.19
CA PHE A 125 -0.74 11.03 6.02
C PHE A 125 0.12 11.61 7.16
N THR A 126 0.50 12.89 7.05
CA THR A 126 1.03 13.63 8.21
C THR A 126 -0.12 14.07 9.10
N SER A 127 0.14 14.29 10.39
CA SER A 127 -0.82 14.92 11.30
C SER A 127 -1.29 16.30 10.82
N THR A 128 -0.47 16.97 9.99
CA THR A 128 -0.75 18.30 9.40
C THR A 128 -1.35 18.25 8.00
N PHE A 129 -1.68 17.06 7.48
CA PHE A 129 -2.25 16.90 6.12
C PHE A 129 -3.53 17.74 5.94
N TRP A 130 -4.41 17.71 6.92
CA TRP A 130 -5.69 18.43 6.87
C TRP A 130 -5.54 19.96 7.01
N GLU A 131 -4.33 20.42 7.41
CA GLU A 131 -3.94 21.82 7.45
C GLU A 131 -3.27 22.28 6.14
N GLY A 132 -3.14 21.37 5.17
CA GLY A 132 -2.63 21.66 3.83
C GLY A 132 -1.21 21.17 3.53
N ASP A 133 -0.59 20.40 4.43
CA ASP A 133 0.73 19.81 4.18
C ASP A 133 0.62 18.56 3.30
N THR A 134 0.47 18.76 2.00
CA THR A 134 0.31 17.67 1.03
C THR A 134 1.58 17.34 0.23
N ASP A 135 2.61 18.23 0.24
CA ASP A 135 3.75 18.13 -0.67
C ASP A 135 5.12 18.28 -0.01
N SER A 136 5.17 18.54 1.30
CA SER A 136 6.45 18.62 2.03
C SER A 136 7.23 17.31 1.93
N LYS A 137 8.53 17.37 2.18
CA LYS A 137 9.38 16.16 2.28
C LYS A 137 8.87 15.21 3.37
N GLN A 138 8.29 15.75 4.44
CA GLN A 138 7.73 14.99 5.53
C GLN A 138 6.45 14.26 5.07
N ALA A 139 5.55 14.96 4.38
CA ALA A 139 4.33 14.37 3.80
C ALA A 139 4.67 13.24 2.83
N LYS A 140 5.58 13.47 1.87
CA LYS A 140 6.03 12.43 0.91
C LYS A 140 6.65 11.22 1.59
N ARG A 141 7.37 11.43 2.67
CA ARG A 141 7.93 10.33 3.47
C ARG A 141 6.84 9.58 4.24
N ALA A 142 5.85 10.30 4.80
CA ALA A 142 4.74 9.69 5.52
C ALA A 142 3.89 8.80 4.59
N TYR A 143 3.64 9.22 3.35
CA TYR A 143 2.92 8.40 2.37
C TYR A 143 3.56 7.03 2.15
N LEU A 144 4.90 6.94 2.17
CA LEU A 144 5.65 5.71 1.88
C LEU A 144 5.99 4.87 3.13
N TYR A 145 6.21 5.50 4.27
CA TYR A 145 6.83 4.83 5.43
C TYR A 145 6.07 5.01 6.74
N GLY A 146 5.00 5.78 6.73
CA GLY A 146 4.33 6.21 7.95
C GLY A 146 4.94 7.46 8.58
N GLU A 147 4.23 8.06 9.49
CA GLU A 147 4.72 9.21 10.26
C GLU A 147 5.66 8.72 11.37
N ILE A 148 6.80 9.38 11.52
CA ILE A 148 7.88 8.99 12.43
C ILE A 148 7.85 9.84 13.68
N ASP A 149 7.89 9.20 14.84
CA ASP A 149 8.14 9.84 16.13
C ASP A 149 9.65 10.02 16.32
N LYS A 150 10.12 11.27 16.22
CA LYS A 150 11.53 11.60 16.35
C LYS A 150 12.02 11.64 17.80
N ASP A 151 11.09 11.71 18.74
CA ASP A 151 11.37 11.80 20.17
C ASP A 151 11.47 10.41 20.82
N LYS A 152 11.04 9.36 20.11
CA LYS A 152 11.20 7.98 20.55
C LYS A 152 12.47 7.32 20.02
N PRO A 153 13.07 6.41 20.79
CA PRO A 153 14.21 5.62 20.31
C PRO A 153 13.79 4.75 19.12
N THR A 154 14.79 4.40 18.29
CA THR A 154 14.57 3.40 17.23
C THR A 154 14.24 2.03 17.84
N VAL A 155 13.44 1.25 17.13
CA VAL A 155 13.08 -0.12 17.50
C VAL A 155 14.00 -1.08 16.73
N GLU A 156 14.74 -1.90 17.44
CA GLU A 156 15.56 -2.94 16.83
C GLU A 156 14.69 -4.15 16.43
N TYR A 157 14.85 -4.59 15.18
CA TYR A 157 14.23 -5.81 14.68
C TYR A 157 15.16 -6.51 13.69
N ASN A 158 15.42 -7.81 13.94
CA ASN A 158 16.34 -8.62 13.12
C ASN A 158 17.71 -7.97 12.87
N GLY A 159 18.28 -7.31 13.89
CA GLY A 159 19.57 -6.65 13.80
C GLY A 159 19.55 -5.32 13.01
N GLN A 160 18.39 -4.80 12.69
CA GLN A 160 18.22 -3.49 12.06
C GLN A 160 17.40 -2.56 12.96
N ASN A 161 17.79 -1.27 12.96
CA ASN A 161 17.09 -0.24 13.70
C ASN A 161 16.07 0.46 12.81
N TYR A 162 14.82 0.47 13.24
CA TYR A 162 13.71 1.15 12.59
C TYR A 162 13.27 2.37 13.40
N PRO A 163 12.96 3.50 12.75
CA PRO A 163 12.37 4.64 13.44
C PRO A 163 11.04 4.25 14.09
N ALA A 164 10.80 4.73 15.31
CA ALA A 164 9.48 4.59 15.93
C ALA A 164 8.44 5.34 15.11
N ARG A 165 7.25 4.76 14.97
CA ARG A 165 6.11 5.37 14.29
C ARG A 165 5.24 6.14 15.27
N THR A 166 4.57 7.19 14.77
CA THR A 166 3.45 7.81 15.47
C THR A 166 2.17 7.61 14.67
N TYR A 167 1.05 7.57 15.38
CA TYR A 167 -0.28 7.45 14.78
C TYR A 167 -1.15 8.69 15.06
N GLU A 168 -0.52 9.81 15.43
CA GLU A 168 -1.22 11.08 15.66
C GLU A 168 -2.01 11.52 14.44
N TRP A 169 -1.50 11.24 13.24
CA TRP A 169 -2.18 11.50 11.99
C TRP A 169 -3.53 10.78 11.89
N ALA A 170 -3.65 9.57 12.45
CA ALA A 170 -4.90 8.80 12.44
C ALA A 170 -5.96 9.45 13.35
N ASP A 171 -5.52 10.03 14.46
CA ASP A 171 -6.39 10.78 15.38
C ASP A 171 -6.78 12.17 14.83
N ALA A 172 -6.04 12.69 13.85
CA ALA A 172 -6.31 13.97 13.20
C ALA A 172 -7.31 13.90 12.04
N VAL A 173 -7.75 12.70 11.61
CA VAL A 173 -8.71 12.56 10.50
C VAL A 173 -10.04 13.18 10.86
N PRO A 174 -10.52 14.20 10.11
CA PRO A 174 -11.71 14.96 10.49
C PRO A 174 -13.01 14.16 10.34
N SER A 175 -14.04 14.58 11.04
CA SER A 175 -15.39 14.02 10.92
C SER A 175 -15.86 13.99 9.47
N GLY A 176 -16.49 12.88 9.08
CA GLY A 176 -16.97 12.64 7.72
C GLY A 176 -15.88 12.20 6.73
N LYS A 177 -14.60 12.15 7.13
CA LYS A 177 -13.52 11.65 6.28
C LYS A 177 -13.12 10.23 6.66
N THR A 178 -12.77 9.43 5.64
CA THR A 178 -12.19 8.09 5.82
C THR A 178 -10.82 8.05 5.16
N VAL A 179 -9.89 7.37 5.78
CA VAL A 179 -8.56 7.10 5.19
C VAL A 179 -8.38 5.59 5.07
N ILE A 180 -7.93 5.11 3.91
CA ILE A 180 -7.58 3.70 3.68
C ILE A 180 -6.10 3.62 3.37
N VAL A 181 -5.39 2.73 4.07
CA VAL A 181 -3.94 2.52 3.95
C VAL A 181 -3.57 1.03 3.98
N GLY A 182 -2.38 0.72 3.46
CA GLY A 182 -1.69 -0.56 3.57
C GLY A 182 -0.53 -0.52 4.56
N HIS A 183 0.62 -1.12 4.15
CA HIS A 183 1.95 -1.00 4.76
C HIS A 183 2.10 -1.57 6.17
N ASP A 184 1.15 -1.34 7.05
CA ASP A 184 1.24 -1.67 8.47
C ASP A 184 0.23 -2.75 8.85
N ARG A 185 0.73 -3.96 9.12
CA ARG A 185 -0.09 -5.10 9.54
C ARG A 185 -0.58 -5.02 10.97
N THR A 186 0.04 -4.15 11.77
CA THR A 186 -0.22 -4.03 13.20
C THR A 186 -0.22 -2.57 13.63
N PRO A 187 -1.12 -1.78 13.04
CA PRO A 187 -1.20 -0.38 13.35
C PRO A 187 -1.57 -0.18 14.83
N LEU A 188 -1.18 0.97 15.37
CA LEU A 188 -1.46 1.39 16.76
C LEU A 188 -0.72 0.54 17.82
N SER A 189 0.14 -0.40 17.42
CA SER A 189 1.01 -1.14 18.32
C SER A 189 2.32 -0.37 18.57
N GLU A 190 2.78 -0.34 19.82
CA GLU A 190 4.10 0.19 20.15
C GLU A 190 5.24 -0.74 19.69
N ILE A 191 4.94 -2.00 19.44
CA ILE A 191 5.87 -3.01 18.94
C ILE A 191 5.54 -3.24 17.46
N PRO A 192 6.49 -3.05 16.53
CA PRO A 192 6.31 -3.48 15.16
C PRO A 192 6.05 -4.99 15.20
N ALA A 193 4.79 -5.40 15.08
CA ALA A 193 4.46 -6.80 15.26
C ALA A 193 4.82 -7.55 13.99
N PHE A 194 5.72 -8.47 14.13
CA PHE A 194 6.17 -9.43 13.14
C PHE A 194 5.62 -10.81 13.42
N GLU A 195 4.66 -10.93 14.32
CA GLU A 195 4.03 -12.18 14.70
C GLU A 195 2.84 -12.48 13.78
N ASP A 196 2.67 -13.75 13.44
CA ASP A 196 1.72 -14.25 12.41
C ASP A 196 0.23 -14.01 12.72
N GLU A 197 -0.11 -13.54 13.92
CA GLU A 197 -1.50 -13.36 14.36
C GLU A 197 -2.15 -12.04 13.86
N HIS A 198 -1.42 -11.17 13.18
CA HIS A 198 -1.86 -9.80 12.87
C HIS A 198 -2.30 -9.55 11.42
N ASN A 199 -2.56 -10.60 10.66
CA ASN A 199 -3.05 -10.48 9.28
C ASN A 199 -4.56 -10.13 9.24
N LYS A 200 -4.95 -9.02 9.87
CA LYS A 200 -6.34 -8.59 9.99
C LYS A 200 -6.49 -7.12 9.62
N VAL A 201 -7.65 -6.78 9.05
CA VAL A 201 -8.06 -5.39 8.88
C VAL A 201 -8.20 -4.74 10.26
N THR A 202 -7.61 -3.55 10.39
CA THR A 202 -7.82 -2.70 11.57
C THR A 202 -8.63 -1.47 11.20
N ILE A 203 -9.67 -1.19 11.97
CA ILE A 203 -10.50 0.01 11.81
C ILE A 203 -10.38 0.84 13.09
N HIS A 204 -10.03 2.11 12.92
CA HIS A 204 -9.86 3.06 14.01
C HIS A 204 -10.76 4.28 13.81
N ASP A 205 -11.54 4.59 14.81
CA ASP A 205 -12.31 5.85 14.85
C ASP A 205 -11.40 6.96 15.39
N SER A 206 -11.15 7.95 14.56
CA SER A 206 -10.30 9.10 14.87
C SER A 206 -10.89 9.93 16.02
N LYS A 207 -10.04 10.49 16.88
CA LYS A 207 -10.45 11.45 17.92
C LYS A 207 -11.12 12.69 17.33
N SER A 208 -10.77 13.05 16.09
CA SER A 208 -11.39 14.16 15.35
C SER A 208 -12.68 13.76 14.61
N GLY A 209 -13.17 12.53 14.81
CA GLY A 209 -14.47 12.05 14.34
C GLY A 209 -14.45 11.42 12.94
N GLY A 210 -13.31 11.27 12.32
CA GLY A 210 -13.12 10.52 11.07
C GLY A 210 -12.81 9.04 11.31
N LYS A 211 -12.29 8.36 10.27
CA LYS A 211 -12.01 6.92 10.34
C LYS A 211 -10.73 6.57 9.57
N VAL A 212 -9.96 5.62 10.08
CA VAL A 212 -8.83 5.01 9.36
C VAL A 212 -9.03 3.51 9.25
N ILE A 213 -8.71 2.95 8.09
CA ILE A 213 -8.83 1.52 7.78
C ILE A 213 -7.49 1.03 7.23
N TRP A 214 -6.80 0.17 7.97
CA TRP A 214 -5.59 -0.53 7.53
C TRP A 214 -5.98 -1.86 6.92
N ILE A 215 -5.56 -2.08 5.66
CA ILE A 215 -5.90 -3.27 4.87
C ILE A 215 -4.68 -4.08 4.42
N ASP A 216 -3.47 -3.81 4.94
CA ASP A 216 -2.35 -4.74 4.78
C ASP A 216 -2.56 -5.96 5.69
N THR A 217 -2.84 -7.09 5.09
CA THR A 217 -3.10 -8.36 5.76
C THR A 217 -2.02 -9.40 5.46
N GLY A 218 -0.81 -8.91 5.13
CA GLY A 218 0.41 -9.73 5.09
C GLY A 218 0.59 -10.57 3.84
N ALA A 219 0.06 -10.17 2.70
CA ALA A 219 0.37 -10.83 1.42
C ALA A 219 1.89 -10.92 1.22
N GLY A 220 2.37 -12.04 0.66
CA GLY A 220 3.81 -12.33 0.53
C GLY A 220 4.54 -12.68 1.82
N LYS A 221 3.86 -12.59 2.97
CA LYS A 221 4.40 -12.84 4.32
C LYS A 221 3.58 -13.90 5.08
N GLY A 222 2.89 -14.78 4.35
CA GLY A 222 2.04 -15.83 4.91
C GLY A 222 0.59 -15.42 5.19
N GLY A 223 0.23 -14.17 4.92
CA GLY A 223 -1.13 -13.65 5.00
C GLY A 223 -1.87 -13.72 3.66
N HIS A 224 -2.74 -12.75 3.41
CA HIS A 224 -3.61 -12.71 2.24
C HIS A 224 -3.76 -11.27 1.70
N VAL A 225 -4.39 -11.12 0.54
CA VAL A 225 -4.76 -9.80 0.01
C VAL A 225 -6.15 -9.43 0.51
N THR A 226 -6.32 -8.24 1.05
CA THR A 226 -7.63 -7.71 1.42
C THR A 226 -8.01 -6.54 0.53
N GLY A 227 -9.29 -6.49 0.17
CA GLY A 227 -9.91 -5.36 -0.52
C GLY A 227 -10.94 -4.66 0.35
N ALA A 228 -10.98 -3.33 0.28
CA ALA A 228 -12.07 -2.51 0.81
C ALA A 228 -12.98 -2.05 -0.33
N THR A 229 -14.28 -2.30 -0.24
CA THR A 229 -15.25 -1.87 -1.25
C THR A 229 -15.81 -0.50 -0.91
N LEU A 230 -15.88 0.39 -1.93
CA LEU A 230 -16.45 1.71 -1.79
C LEU A 230 -17.65 1.89 -2.72
N SER A 231 -18.61 2.71 -2.26
CA SER A 231 -19.70 3.20 -3.11
C SER A 231 -19.19 4.15 -4.21
N GLU A 232 -20.05 4.57 -5.10
CA GLU A 232 -19.74 5.60 -6.12
C GLU A 232 -19.36 6.95 -5.51
N SER A 233 -19.90 7.26 -4.36
CA SER A 233 -19.57 8.49 -3.60
C SER A 233 -18.32 8.35 -2.72
N GLY A 234 -17.69 7.15 -2.69
CA GLY A 234 -16.51 6.87 -1.88
C GLY A 234 -16.82 6.39 -0.46
N GLU A 235 -18.06 6.09 -0.12
CA GLU A 235 -18.41 5.54 1.19
C GLU A 235 -17.87 4.13 1.35
N PHE A 236 -17.19 3.82 2.45
CA PHE A 236 -16.76 2.48 2.80
C PHE A 236 -17.95 1.57 3.07
N LEU A 237 -18.01 0.42 2.40
CA LEU A 237 -19.11 -0.54 2.48
C LEU A 237 -18.73 -1.79 3.27
N SER A 238 -17.65 -2.44 2.88
CA SER A 238 -17.20 -3.71 3.48
C SER A 238 -15.76 -4.03 3.09
N THR A 239 -15.20 -5.07 3.69
CA THR A 239 -13.96 -5.71 3.25
C THR A 239 -14.23 -7.06 2.62
N VAL A 240 -13.32 -7.49 1.75
CA VAL A 240 -13.29 -8.82 1.13
C VAL A 240 -11.87 -9.36 1.18
N GLU A 241 -11.71 -10.63 1.53
CA GLU A 241 -10.41 -11.32 1.64
C GLU A 241 -10.22 -12.30 0.50
N PHE A 242 -9.03 -12.26 -0.11
CA PHE A 242 -8.57 -13.18 -1.15
C PHE A 242 -7.49 -14.10 -0.57
N LYS A 243 -7.80 -15.40 -0.44
CA LYS A 243 -6.99 -16.44 0.25
C LYS A 243 -6.61 -17.59 -0.67
#